data_766b871daf89bdee7e366f29d72667d6
#
_entry.id   766b871daf89bdee7e366f29d72667d6
#
_cell.length_a   1.000
_cell.length_b   1.000
_cell.length_c   1.000
_cell.angle_alpha   90.00
_cell.angle_beta   90.00
_cell.angle_gamma   90.00
#
_symmetry.space_group_name_H-M   'P 1'
#
loop_
_entity.id
_entity.type
_entity.pdbx_description
1 polymer ?
#
loop_
_entity_poly.entity_id
_entity_poly.type
_entity_poly.pdbx_seq_one_letter_code
_entity_poly.pdbx_strand_id
1 'polypeptide(L)'
;LPPDLRRVFDQIERAGIDLLPKFASDDFGVVNVFVVGADRDPSRLTVPIAITGCGEAADLDRFAALQKAVLEFGHARARKAFAFGPIDTISRVMPEGYWERVEPRARRAARRTEPRQIRAFRDWFALDGNGLRDLLADPVFTSSSTKSFAYLGTRAPASPGAKGEHVARKLLAAGLDPLIVEFSPPNAAMHAVRVIVPKLEVETMSYHRIGERNTAKLVAQDSPLIRWGQPTETCLQIRLSPEAYERLGGTPLLDVQAVDAKVGKLYPLYREPGAHEMLFHTDLPR
;
A
#
# COMPACT_ATOMS: atom_id res chain seq x y z
N LEU A 1 -7.06 -11.38 -21.30
CA LEU A 1 -7.90 -10.76 -20.25
C LEU A 1 -9.38 -11.00 -20.58
N PRO A 2 -10.27 -11.16 -19.56
CA PRO A 2 -11.72 -11.14 -19.75
C PRO A 2 -12.17 -9.84 -20.43
N PRO A 3 -13.28 -9.87 -21.23
CA PRO A 3 -13.70 -8.71 -22.02
C PRO A 3 -13.93 -7.44 -21.20
N ASP A 4 -14.53 -7.57 -20.02
CA ASP A 4 -14.80 -6.41 -19.14
C ASP A 4 -13.52 -5.79 -18.60
N LEU A 5 -12.57 -6.62 -18.17
CA LEU A 5 -11.28 -6.14 -17.69
C LEU A 5 -10.48 -5.49 -18.82
N ARG A 6 -10.50 -6.06 -20.02
CA ARG A 6 -9.88 -5.47 -21.22
C ARG A 6 -10.46 -4.09 -21.51
N ARG A 7 -11.79 -3.94 -21.44
CA ARG A 7 -12.45 -2.63 -21.62
C ARG A 7 -11.94 -1.57 -20.64
N VAL A 8 -11.74 -1.94 -19.37
CA VAL A 8 -11.22 -1.02 -18.37
C VAL A 8 -9.79 -0.61 -18.70
N PHE A 9 -8.93 -1.55 -19.10
CA PHE A 9 -7.58 -1.23 -19.57
C PHE A 9 -7.61 -0.26 -20.74
N ASP A 10 -8.39 -0.57 -21.78
CA ASP A 10 -8.52 0.28 -22.97
C ASP A 10 -9.04 1.70 -22.65
N GLN A 11 -9.90 1.84 -21.64
CA GLN A 11 -10.38 3.16 -21.20
C GLN A 11 -9.29 3.96 -20.51
N ILE A 12 -8.49 3.33 -19.65
CA ILE A 12 -7.38 3.97 -18.92
C ILE A 12 -6.26 4.35 -19.91
N GLU A 13 -5.94 3.47 -20.85
CA GLU A 13 -4.97 3.76 -21.91
C GLU A 13 -5.43 4.91 -22.82
N ARG A 14 -6.72 4.98 -23.16
CA ARG A 14 -7.29 6.13 -23.91
C ARG A 14 -7.26 7.42 -23.11
N ALA A 15 -7.29 7.34 -21.79
CA ALA A 15 -7.08 8.49 -20.91
C ALA A 15 -5.61 8.93 -20.83
N GLY A 16 -4.70 8.25 -21.54
CA GLY A 16 -3.28 8.61 -21.60
C GLY A 16 -2.45 8.02 -20.46
N ILE A 17 -2.90 6.92 -19.84
CA ILE A 17 -2.21 6.28 -18.74
C ILE A 17 -1.80 4.86 -19.16
N ASP A 18 -0.52 4.56 -19.12
CA ASP A 18 0.00 3.21 -19.33
C ASP A 18 -0.05 2.43 -18.03
N LEU A 19 -0.91 1.41 -17.97
CA LEU A 19 -1.03 0.55 -16.79
C LEU A 19 0.13 -0.43 -16.72
N LEU A 20 0.73 -0.54 -15.54
CA LEU A 20 1.83 -1.42 -15.22
C LEU A 20 1.43 -2.38 -14.08
N PRO A 21 0.81 -3.53 -14.40
CA PRO A 21 0.54 -4.55 -13.41
C PRO A 21 1.86 -5.18 -12.93
N LYS A 22 1.99 -5.33 -11.62
CA LYS A 22 3.17 -5.91 -10.96
C LYS A 22 2.74 -7.07 -10.08
N PHE A 23 3.53 -8.12 -10.11
CA PHE A 23 3.36 -9.25 -9.20
C PHE A 23 4.04 -8.95 -7.86
N ALA A 24 3.31 -9.13 -6.77
CA ALA A 24 3.85 -8.98 -5.41
C ALA A 24 4.17 -10.34 -4.78
N SER A 25 3.17 -11.21 -4.66
CA SER A 25 3.34 -12.55 -4.08
C SER A 25 2.23 -13.50 -4.53
N ASP A 26 2.42 -14.80 -4.29
CA ASP A 26 1.41 -15.85 -4.41
C ASP A 26 1.45 -16.78 -3.18
N ASP A 27 1.85 -16.24 -2.03
CA ASP A 27 1.88 -16.94 -0.76
C ASP A 27 0.48 -17.51 -0.45
N PHE A 28 0.44 -18.72 0.09
CA PHE A 28 -0.79 -19.47 0.40
C PHE A 28 -1.69 -19.76 -0.82
N GLY A 29 -1.18 -19.58 -2.05
CA GLY A 29 -1.96 -19.71 -3.28
C GLY A 29 -2.89 -18.52 -3.54
N VAL A 30 -2.69 -17.42 -2.84
CA VAL A 30 -3.40 -16.15 -3.03
C VAL A 30 -2.52 -15.25 -3.89
N VAL A 31 -3.02 -14.94 -5.10
CA VAL A 31 -2.32 -14.05 -6.03
C VAL A 31 -2.45 -12.62 -5.56
N ASN A 32 -1.36 -11.98 -5.23
CA ASN A 32 -1.30 -10.56 -4.90
C ASN A 32 -0.64 -9.77 -6.03
N VAL A 33 -1.33 -8.74 -6.51
CA VAL A 33 -0.87 -7.87 -7.60
C VAL A 33 -1.00 -6.41 -7.20
N PHE A 34 -0.01 -5.62 -7.64
CA PHE A 34 -0.07 -4.16 -7.65
C PHE A 34 -0.35 -3.66 -9.06
N VAL A 35 -1.03 -2.53 -9.16
CA VAL A 35 -1.18 -1.78 -10.40
C VAL A 35 -0.74 -0.35 -10.15
N VAL A 36 0.20 0.11 -10.95
CA VAL A 36 0.59 1.51 -11.03
C VAL A 36 0.34 2.01 -12.45
N GLY A 37 0.32 3.32 -12.67
CA GLY A 37 0.07 3.88 -13.98
C GLY A 37 1.00 5.03 -14.28
N ALA A 38 1.69 4.96 -15.42
CA ALA A 38 2.53 6.02 -15.93
C ALA A 38 1.71 6.91 -16.88
N ASP A 39 1.56 8.17 -16.51
CA ASP A 39 0.94 9.15 -17.39
C ASP A 39 1.88 9.44 -18.58
N ARG A 40 1.35 9.39 -19.81
CA ARG A 40 2.11 9.71 -21.04
C ARG A 40 2.49 11.19 -21.10
N ASP A 41 1.63 12.04 -20.56
CA ASP A 41 1.85 13.48 -20.44
C ASP A 41 1.56 13.96 -19.00
N PRO A 42 2.53 13.79 -18.08
CA PRO A 42 2.36 14.20 -16.68
C PRO A 42 2.22 15.70 -16.49
N SER A 43 2.62 16.51 -17.46
CA SER A 43 2.49 17.99 -17.39
C SER A 43 1.02 18.44 -17.35
N ARG A 44 0.10 17.60 -17.81
CA ARG A 44 -1.35 17.88 -17.81
C ARG A 44 -2.05 17.57 -16.48
N LEU A 45 -1.36 16.99 -15.53
CA LEU A 45 -1.95 16.67 -14.24
C LEU A 45 -2.22 17.93 -13.42
N THR A 46 -3.49 18.22 -13.18
CA THR A 46 -3.91 19.33 -12.31
C THR A 46 -3.45 19.12 -10.85
N VAL A 47 -3.32 17.88 -10.44
CA VAL A 47 -2.87 17.48 -9.11
C VAL A 47 -1.75 16.45 -9.29
N PRO A 48 -0.48 16.88 -9.43
CA PRO A 48 0.64 16.00 -9.76
C PRO A 48 0.78 14.79 -8.86
N ILE A 49 0.54 14.92 -7.54
CA ILE A 49 0.64 13.83 -6.58
C ILE A 49 -0.29 12.64 -6.91
N ALA A 50 -1.31 12.85 -7.73
CA ALA A 50 -2.20 11.77 -8.16
C ALA A 50 -1.46 10.67 -8.96
N ILE A 51 -0.32 10.99 -9.60
CA ILE A 51 0.53 9.99 -10.31
C ILE A 51 1.01 8.88 -9.37
N THR A 52 1.08 9.17 -8.08
CA THR A 52 1.51 8.21 -7.05
C THR A 52 0.40 7.24 -6.62
N GLY A 53 -0.79 7.34 -7.22
CA GLY A 53 -1.89 6.39 -6.97
C GLY A 53 -1.48 4.99 -7.40
N CYS A 54 -1.72 4.02 -6.54
CA CYS A 54 -1.54 2.61 -6.84
C CYS A 54 -2.76 1.83 -6.35
N GLY A 55 -2.96 0.64 -6.89
CA GLY A 55 -3.93 -0.30 -6.38
C GLY A 55 -3.26 -1.61 -6.07
N GLU A 56 -3.65 -2.22 -4.96
CA GLU A 56 -3.19 -3.53 -4.53
C GLU A 56 -4.39 -4.42 -4.26
N ALA A 57 -4.35 -5.64 -4.77
CA ALA A 57 -5.39 -6.60 -4.44
C ALA A 57 -4.90 -8.03 -4.48
N ALA A 58 -5.54 -8.85 -3.66
CA ALA A 58 -5.28 -10.27 -3.58
C ALA A 58 -6.56 -11.08 -3.82
N ASP A 59 -6.44 -12.19 -4.55
CA ASP A 59 -7.51 -13.18 -4.72
C ASP A 59 -6.91 -14.54 -5.09
N LEU A 60 -7.70 -15.61 -4.90
CA LEU A 60 -7.35 -16.95 -5.39
C LEU A 60 -7.43 -17.06 -6.92
N ASP A 61 -8.11 -16.13 -7.55
CA ASP A 61 -8.20 -15.99 -9.00
C ASP A 61 -7.43 -14.73 -9.46
N ARG A 62 -6.46 -14.92 -10.36
CA ARG A 62 -5.62 -13.83 -10.88
C ARG A 62 -6.40 -12.72 -11.59
N PHE A 63 -7.51 -13.05 -12.26
CA PHE A 63 -8.31 -12.03 -12.94
C PHE A 63 -9.08 -11.19 -11.94
N ALA A 64 -9.62 -11.81 -10.88
CA ALA A 64 -10.27 -11.11 -9.79
C ALA A 64 -9.28 -10.21 -9.03
N ALA A 65 -8.06 -10.71 -8.74
CA ALA A 65 -7.00 -9.90 -8.13
C ALA A 65 -6.65 -8.68 -9.01
N LEU A 66 -6.39 -8.90 -10.30
CA LEU A 66 -6.04 -7.83 -11.22
C LEU A 66 -7.19 -6.81 -11.38
N GLN A 67 -8.43 -7.26 -11.50
CA GLN A 67 -9.60 -6.38 -11.60
C GLN A 67 -9.74 -5.47 -10.38
N LYS A 68 -9.64 -6.04 -9.18
CA LYS A 68 -9.69 -5.27 -7.93
C LYS A 68 -8.54 -4.24 -7.86
N ALA A 69 -7.31 -4.64 -8.19
CA ALA A 69 -6.16 -3.77 -8.18
C ALA A 69 -6.30 -2.60 -9.17
N VAL A 70 -6.85 -2.84 -10.37
CA VAL A 70 -7.11 -1.76 -11.35
C VAL A 70 -8.19 -0.79 -10.85
N LEU A 71 -9.25 -1.31 -10.22
CA LEU A 71 -10.29 -0.45 -9.64
C LEU A 71 -9.75 0.38 -8.48
N GLU A 72 -8.93 -0.22 -7.63
CA GLU A 72 -8.28 0.48 -6.53
C GLU A 72 -7.28 1.53 -7.02
N PHE A 73 -6.52 1.24 -8.08
CA PHE A 73 -5.67 2.23 -8.75
C PHE A 73 -6.46 3.47 -9.17
N GLY A 74 -7.60 3.29 -9.85
CA GLY A 74 -8.46 4.41 -10.24
C GLY A 74 -8.99 5.18 -9.03
N HIS A 75 -9.44 4.46 -8.00
CA HIS A 75 -9.90 5.06 -6.75
C HIS A 75 -8.78 5.84 -6.03
N ALA A 76 -7.58 5.27 -5.93
CA ALA A 76 -6.45 5.91 -5.27
C ALA A 76 -6.06 7.23 -5.96
N ARG A 77 -6.06 7.28 -7.29
CA ARG A 77 -5.81 8.51 -8.05
C ARG A 77 -6.88 9.56 -7.81
N ALA A 78 -8.16 9.18 -7.89
CA ALA A 78 -9.28 10.09 -7.63
C ALA A 78 -9.26 10.61 -6.18
N ARG A 79 -8.98 9.73 -5.21
CA ARG A 79 -8.84 10.09 -3.80
C ARG A 79 -7.69 11.09 -3.59
N LYS A 80 -6.53 10.86 -4.20
CA LYS A 80 -5.38 11.79 -4.10
C LYS A 80 -5.69 13.13 -4.74
N ALA A 81 -6.31 13.13 -5.91
CA ALA A 81 -6.73 14.36 -6.58
C ALA A 81 -7.71 15.18 -5.72
N PHE A 82 -8.65 14.51 -5.03
CA PHE A 82 -9.57 15.15 -4.10
C PHE A 82 -8.89 15.60 -2.80
N ALA A 83 -8.09 14.73 -2.18
CA ALA A 83 -7.49 14.99 -0.88
C ALA A 83 -6.41 16.09 -0.90
N PHE A 84 -5.75 16.29 -2.04
CA PHE A 84 -4.60 17.17 -2.19
C PHE A 84 -4.76 18.20 -3.31
N GLY A 85 -5.91 18.23 -3.97
CA GLY A 85 -6.20 19.22 -5.00
C GLY A 85 -6.45 20.62 -4.42
N PRO A 86 -6.40 21.65 -5.30
CA PRO A 86 -6.74 23.02 -4.91
C PRO A 86 -8.17 23.12 -4.38
N ILE A 87 -8.33 23.80 -3.25
CA ILE A 87 -9.64 23.89 -2.56
C ILE A 87 -10.76 24.42 -3.47
N ASP A 88 -10.44 25.41 -4.32
CA ASP A 88 -11.41 25.98 -5.25
C ASP A 88 -11.90 24.98 -6.31
N THR A 89 -11.06 24.01 -6.65
CA THR A 89 -11.42 22.95 -7.59
C THR A 89 -12.27 21.88 -6.91
N ILE A 90 -11.84 21.42 -5.74
CA ILE A 90 -12.51 20.33 -5.03
C ILE A 90 -13.83 20.78 -4.39
N SER A 91 -13.97 22.06 -4.01
CA SER A 91 -15.23 22.63 -3.48
C SER A 91 -16.42 22.45 -4.42
N ARG A 92 -16.18 22.40 -5.73
CA ARG A 92 -17.23 22.19 -6.75
C ARG A 92 -17.81 20.77 -6.74
N VAL A 93 -17.09 19.80 -6.17
CA VAL A 93 -17.49 18.38 -6.08
C VAL A 93 -17.65 17.89 -4.65
N MET A 94 -17.43 18.76 -3.67
CA MET A 94 -17.68 18.45 -2.27
C MET A 94 -19.18 18.28 -2.02
N PRO A 95 -19.61 17.22 -1.31
CA PRO A 95 -20.98 17.15 -0.80
C PRO A 95 -21.26 18.28 0.18
N GLU A 96 -22.52 18.68 0.25
CA GLU A 96 -22.97 19.68 1.22
C GLU A 96 -22.56 19.31 2.65
N GLY A 97 -22.08 20.29 3.41
CA GLY A 97 -21.61 20.10 4.79
C GLY A 97 -20.36 19.22 4.92
N TYR A 98 -19.66 18.90 3.81
CA TYR A 98 -18.44 18.09 3.87
C TYR A 98 -17.32 18.84 4.60
N TRP A 99 -17.08 20.09 4.23
CA TRP A 99 -15.96 20.87 4.77
C TRP A 99 -16.11 21.12 6.28
N GLU A 100 -17.28 21.47 6.72
CA GLU A 100 -17.59 21.71 8.14
C GLU A 100 -17.29 20.47 9.01
N ARG A 101 -17.48 19.28 8.46
CA ARG A 101 -17.17 18.02 9.15
C ARG A 101 -15.71 17.65 9.11
N VAL A 102 -15.02 17.97 8.02
CA VAL A 102 -13.66 17.48 7.75
C VAL A 102 -12.59 18.44 8.23
N GLU A 103 -12.78 19.75 8.08
CA GLU A 103 -11.79 20.76 8.48
C GLU A 103 -11.33 20.63 9.94
N PRO A 104 -12.20 20.49 10.94
CA PRO A 104 -11.75 20.34 12.33
C PRO A 104 -10.92 19.09 12.57
N ARG A 105 -11.17 18.02 11.81
CA ARG A 105 -10.42 16.77 11.89
C ARG A 105 -9.05 16.91 11.22
N ALA A 106 -9.01 17.47 10.03
CA ALA A 106 -7.78 17.71 9.28
C ALA A 106 -6.84 18.65 10.06
N ARG A 107 -7.38 19.75 10.60
CA ARG A 107 -6.63 20.69 11.45
C ARG A 107 -6.08 20.04 12.73
N ARG A 108 -6.81 19.11 13.33
CA ARG A 108 -6.37 18.36 14.50
C ARG A 108 -5.30 17.34 14.14
N ALA A 109 -5.46 16.64 13.02
CA ALA A 109 -4.50 15.67 12.52
C ALA A 109 -3.18 16.36 12.18
N ALA A 110 -3.21 17.47 11.46
CA ALA A 110 -2.03 18.25 11.10
C ALA A 110 -1.12 18.62 12.28
N ARG A 111 -1.71 18.84 13.47
CA ARG A 111 -0.94 19.11 14.71
C ARG A 111 -0.21 17.90 15.28
N ARG A 112 -0.54 16.68 14.81
CA ARG A 112 -0.01 15.41 15.31
C ARG A 112 0.87 14.71 14.27
N THR A 113 0.86 15.22 13.04
CA THR A 113 1.60 14.62 11.94
C THR A 113 3.09 14.82 12.16
N GLU A 114 3.83 13.77 11.98
CA GLU A 114 5.27 13.71 12.26
C GLU A 114 6.04 14.69 11.34
N PRO A 115 7.03 15.43 11.85
CA PRO A 115 7.78 16.41 11.04
C PRO A 115 8.46 15.84 9.81
N ARG A 116 8.94 14.58 9.87
CA ARG A 116 9.52 13.89 8.73
C ARG A 116 8.47 13.66 7.63
N GLN A 117 7.27 13.25 8.01
CA GLN A 117 6.15 13.02 7.08
C GLN A 117 5.79 14.30 6.32
N ILE A 118 5.68 15.41 7.03
CA ILE A 118 5.37 16.71 6.43
C ILE A 118 6.48 17.17 5.49
N ARG A 119 7.75 17.07 5.89
CA ARG A 119 8.88 17.46 5.02
C ARG A 119 8.90 16.61 3.75
N ALA A 120 8.85 15.28 3.88
CA ALA A 120 8.92 14.37 2.74
C ALA A 120 7.75 14.57 1.78
N PHE A 121 6.54 14.84 2.31
CA PHE A 121 5.38 15.10 1.47
C PHE A 121 5.44 16.48 0.81
N ARG A 122 5.98 17.49 1.49
CA ARG A 122 6.24 18.82 0.94
C ARG A 122 7.22 18.78 -0.23
N ASP A 123 8.30 17.99 -0.10
CA ASP A 123 9.29 17.81 -1.17
C ASP A 123 8.62 17.24 -2.43
N TRP A 124 7.70 16.31 -2.28
CA TRP A 124 6.93 15.77 -3.40
C TRP A 124 5.92 16.78 -3.96
N PHE A 125 5.32 17.58 -3.11
CA PHE A 125 4.37 18.63 -3.52
C PHE A 125 5.02 19.77 -4.30
N ALA A 126 6.32 19.98 -4.10
CA ALA A 126 7.10 20.97 -4.85
C ALA A 126 7.44 20.51 -6.27
N LEU A 127 7.22 19.23 -6.59
CA LEU A 127 7.47 18.67 -7.91
C LEU A 127 6.20 18.78 -8.77
N ASP A 128 6.40 19.08 -10.05
CA ASP A 128 5.36 18.92 -11.07
C ASP A 128 5.18 17.44 -11.45
N GLY A 129 4.27 17.15 -12.38
CA GLY A 129 4.02 15.80 -12.83
C GLY A 129 5.23 15.11 -13.46
N ASN A 130 6.09 15.84 -14.17
CA ASN A 130 7.31 15.29 -14.74
C ASN A 130 8.34 14.98 -13.66
N GLY A 131 8.56 15.89 -12.73
CA GLY A 131 9.47 15.68 -11.60
C GLY A 131 9.08 14.48 -10.76
N LEU A 132 7.77 14.29 -10.48
CA LEU A 132 7.29 13.11 -9.77
C LEU A 132 7.45 11.83 -10.60
N ARG A 133 7.15 11.87 -11.90
CA ARG A 133 7.38 10.71 -12.77
C ARG A 133 8.85 10.29 -12.77
N ASP A 134 9.77 11.25 -12.89
CA ASP A 134 11.20 10.97 -12.92
C ASP A 134 11.71 10.44 -11.57
N LEU A 135 11.22 10.98 -10.46
CA LEU A 135 11.51 10.47 -9.12
C LEU A 135 11.08 9.00 -8.96
N LEU A 136 9.93 8.63 -9.55
CA LEU A 136 9.32 7.31 -9.44
C LEU A 136 9.74 6.35 -10.56
N ALA A 137 10.46 6.82 -11.56
CA ALA A 137 10.79 6.04 -12.76
C ALA A 137 11.44 4.71 -12.41
N ASP A 138 12.55 4.73 -11.67
CA ASP A 138 13.28 3.52 -11.29
C ASP A 138 12.54 2.70 -10.22
N PRO A 139 12.15 3.25 -9.05
CA PRO A 139 11.59 2.43 -7.97
C PRO A 139 10.16 1.94 -8.23
N VAL A 140 9.38 2.63 -9.08
CA VAL A 140 7.95 2.35 -9.25
C VAL A 140 7.58 1.91 -10.66
N PHE A 141 8.06 2.61 -11.70
CA PHE A 141 7.63 2.37 -13.07
C PHE A 141 8.49 1.36 -13.83
N THR A 142 9.69 1.03 -13.38
CA THR A 142 10.51 -0.04 -13.96
C THR A 142 10.21 -1.40 -13.35
N SER A 143 10.62 -2.45 -14.04
CA SER A 143 10.55 -3.84 -13.57
C SER A 143 11.89 -4.52 -13.79
N SER A 144 12.48 -5.08 -12.72
CA SER A 144 13.73 -5.82 -12.78
C SER A 144 13.57 -7.23 -13.34
N SER A 145 12.35 -7.77 -13.29
CA SER A 145 12.02 -9.10 -13.79
C SER A 145 10.56 -9.18 -14.20
N THR A 146 10.20 -10.21 -14.94
CA THR A 146 8.81 -10.46 -15.35
C THR A 146 8.38 -11.86 -14.93
N LYS A 147 7.13 -11.99 -14.52
CA LYS A 147 6.47 -13.28 -14.28
C LYS A 147 5.30 -13.41 -15.25
N SER A 148 5.19 -14.54 -15.92
CA SER A 148 4.06 -14.75 -16.82
C SER A 148 2.76 -14.82 -16.02
N PHE A 149 1.83 -13.97 -16.37
CA PHE A 149 0.49 -13.94 -15.76
C PHE A 149 -0.26 -15.27 -15.92
N ALA A 150 0.06 -16.03 -16.97
CA ALA A 150 -0.55 -17.33 -17.23
C ALA A 150 -0.26 -18.40 -16.15
N TYR A 151 0.85 -18.27 -15.42
CA TYR A 151 1.19 -19.20 -14.35
C TYR A 151 0.58 -18.87 -12.99
N LEU A 152 -0.06 -17.72 -12.84
CA LEU A 152 -0.74 -17.36 -11.61
C LEU A 152 -2.05 -18.16 -11.47
N GLY A 153 -2.49 -18.37 -10.23
CA GLY A 153 -3.69 -19.15 -9.92
C GLY A 153 -4.97 -18.61 -10.57
N THR A 154 -5.83 -19.52 -11.04
CA THR A 154 -7.14 -19.21 -11.62
C THR A 154 -8.27 -20.02 -11.02
N ARG A 155 -7.97 -20.96 -10.13
CA ARG A 155 -8.94 -21.88 -9.56
C ARG A 155 -9.39 -21.40 -8.19
N ALA A 156 -10.27 -20.42 -8.15
CA ALA A 156 -10.96 -20.03 -6.93
C ALA A 156 -12.19 -20.92 -6.71
N PRO A 157 -12.50 -21.30 -5.46
CA PRO A 157 -13.78 -21.90 -5.11
C PRO A 157 -14.95 -21.00 -5.53
N ALA A 158 -16.10 -21.61 -5.86
CA ALA A 158 -17.22 -20.89 -6.47
C ALA A 158 -17.92 -19.91 -5.50
N SER A 159 -17.86 -20.17 -4.19
CA SER A 159 -18.54 -19.33 -3.20
C SER A 159 -17.56 -18.59 -2.29
N PRO A 160 -17.95 -17.43 -1.73
CA PRO A 160 -17.14 -16.71 -0.76
C PRO A 160 -16.79 -17.56 0.47
N GLY A 161 -17.73 -18.36 0.99
CA GLY A 161 -17.48 -19.26 2.12
C GLY A 161 -16.42 -20.31 1.79
N ALA A 162 -16.51 -20.97 0.65
CA ALA A 162 -15.52 -21.94 0.21
C ALA A 162 -14.12 -21.31 -0.04
N LYS A 163 -14.07 -20.05 -0.50
CA LYS A 163 -12.82 -19.29 -0.59
C LYS A 163 -12.22 -19.05 0.81
N GLY A 164 -13.04 -18.62 1.77
CA GLY A 164 -12.63 -18.40 3.16
C GLY A 164 -12.07 -19.67 3.80
N GLU A 165 -12.77 -20.79 3.68
CA GLU A 165 -12.32 -22.11 4.17
C GLU A 165 -11.01 -22.56 3.51
N HIS A 166 -10.87 -22.33 2.20
CA HIS A 166 -9.64 -22.67 1.48
C HIS A 166 -8.44 -21.87 2.03
N VAL A 167 -8.60 -20.56 2.20
CA VAL A 167 -7.53 -19.71 2.74
C VAL A 167 -7.22 -20.08 4.20
N ALA A 168 -8.25 -20.28 5.02
CA ALA A 168 -8.06 -20.67 6.42
C ALA A 168 -7.27 -21.99 6.55
N ARG A 169 -7.59 -22.99 5.74
CA ARG A 169 -6.83 -24.26 5.72
C ARG A 169 -5.36 -24.06 5.32
N LYS A 170 -5.09 -23.17 4.35
CA LYS A 170 -3.72 -22.85 3.96
C LYS A 170 -2.92 -22.13 5.04
N LEU A 171 -3.56 -21.22 5.75
CA LEU A 171 -2.95 -20.51 6.89
C LEU A 171 -2.66 -21.48 8.03
N LEU A 172 -3.63 -22.31 8.42
CA LEU A 172 -3.45 -23.34 9.46
C LEU A 172 -2.33 -24.32 9.10
N ALA A 173 -2.27 -24.78 7.86
CA ALA A 173 -1.19 -25.65 7.38
C ALA A 173 0.19 -24.99 7.43
N ALA A 174 0.25 -23.66 7.41
CA ALA A 174 1.47 -22.89 7.58
C ALA A 174 1.76 -22.50 9.05
N GLY A 175 1.02 -23.04 10.01
CA GLY A 175 1.19 -22.72 11.44
C GLY A 175 0.68 -21.35 11.85
N LEU A 176 -0.22 -20.78 11.05
CA LEU A 176 -0.87 -19.50 11.32
C LEU A 176 -2.31 -19.76 11.75
N ASP A 177 -2.73 -19.17 12.87
CA ASP A 177 -4.05 -19.38 13.47
C ASP A 177 -4.93 -18.12 13.26
N PRO A 178 -5.88 -18.15 12.32
CA PRO A 178 -6.77 -17.01 12.06
C PRO A 178 -7.78 -16.85 13.21
N LEU A 179 -7.78 -15.69 13.85
CA LEU A 179 -8.75 -15.30 14.87
C LEU A 179 -9.84 -14.43 14.22
N ILE A 180 -11.09 -14.74 14.51
CA ILE A 180 -12.24 -14.00 14.00
C ILE A 180 -12.90 -13.24 15.14
N VAL A 181 -13.04 -11.92 14.97
CA VAL A 181 -13.79 -11.07 15.89
C VAL A 181 -15.03 -10.56 15.15
N GLU A 182 -16.19 -10.88 15.66
CA GLU A 182 -17.46 -10.40 15.11
C GLU A 182 -17.90 -9.11 15.80
N PHE A 183 -18.30 -8.13 15.01
CA PHE A 183 -18.79 -6.82 15.48
C PHE A 183 -20.29 -6.62 15.22
N SER A 184 -20.94 -7.62 14.63
CA SER A 184 -22.36 -7.52 14.29
C SER A 184 -23.23 -7.62 15.54
N PRO A 185 -24.29 -6.79 15.65
CA PRO A 185 -25.32 -7.03 16.64
C PRO A 185 -25.99 -8.39 16.44
N PRO A 186 -26.52 -9.00 17.49
CA PRO A 186 -27.37 -10.18 17.35
C PRO A 186 -28.52 -9.92 16.35
N ASN A 187 -28.75 -10.86 15.45
CA ASN A 187 -29.79 -10.74 14.40
C ASN A 187 -29.56 -9.67 13.33
N ALA A 188 -28.31 -9.22 13.12
CA ALA A 188 -27.99 -8.30 12.03
C ALA A 188 -28.25 -8.94 10.65
N ALA A 189 -28.81 -8.19 9.71
CA ALA A 189 -28.97 -8.62 8.32
C ALA A 189 -27.63 -8.69 7.57
N MET A 190 -26.61 -7.98 8.06
CA MET A 190 -25.24 -8.02 7.56
C MET A 190 -24.28 -8.27 8.72
N HIS A 191 -23.28 -9.08 8.47
CA HIS A 191 -22.26 -9.42 9.44
C HIS A 191 -20.94 -8.71 9.13
N ALA A 192 -20.37 -8.03 10.12
CA ALA A 192 -19.06 -7.40 10.05
C ALA A 192 -18.09 -8.18 10.94
N VAL A 193 -17.02 -8.68 10.33
CA VAL A 193 -15.99 -9.44 11.03
C VAL A 193 -14.61 -8.82 10.79
N ARG A 194 -13.73 -8.97 11.77
CA ARG A 194 -12.30 -8.71 11.64
C ARG A 194 -11.56 -10.02 11.79
N VAL A 195 -10.74 -10.34 10.79
CA VAL A 195 -9.83 -11.47 10.88
C VAL A 195 -8.45 -10.94 11.30
N ILE A 196 -7.89 -11.54 12.33
CA ILE A 196 -6.54 -11.26 12.84
C ILE A 196 -5.74 -12.55 12.70
N VAL A 197 -4.63 -12.51 11.99
CA VAL A 197 -3.74 -13.66 11.85
C VAL A 197 -2.42 -13.31 12.55
N PRO A 198 -2.20 -13.73 13.81
CA PRO A 198 -0.93 -13.51 14.47
C PRO A 198 0.23 -14.06 13.65
N LYS A 199 1.37 -13.38 13.68
CA LYS A 199 2.59 -13.67 12.89
C LYS A 199 2.46 -13.40 11.38
N LEU A 200 1.29 -13.06 10.84
CA LEU A 200 1.16 -12.53 9.49
C LEU A 200 1.39 -11.01 9.56
N GLU A 201 2.32 -10.53 8.75
CA GLU A 201 2.73 -9.14 8.79
C GLU A 201 1.78 -8.27 7.97
N VAL A 202 1.51 -7.07 8.48
CA VAL A 202 0.79 -6.03 7.74
C VAL A 202 1.80 -5.25 6.91
N GLU A 203 1.66 -5.29 5.61
CA GLU A 203 2.61 -4.72 4.67
C GLU A 203 2.56 -3.19 4.63
N THR A 204 1.38 -2.65 4.53
CA THR A 204 1.17 -1.21 4.44
C THR A 204 1.35 -0.50 5.77
N MET A 205 1.85 0.74 5.74
CA MET A 205 2.02 1.64 6.89
C MET A 205 3.06 1.19 7.93
N SER A 206 3.95 0.27 7.59
CA SER A 206 4.96 -0.29 8.50
C SER A 206 6.39 -0.04 8.04
N TYR A 207 6.71 1.21 7.71
CA TYR A 207 8.01 1.61 7.15
C TYR A 207 9.24 1.05 7.89
N HIS A 208 9.21 1.02 9.23
CA HIS A 208 10.29 0.45 10.06
C HIS A 208 9.81 -0.79 10.86
N ARG A 209 8.76 -1.47 10.42
CA ARG A 209 8.20 -2.58 11.16
C ARG A 209 8.17 -3.82 10.30
N ILE A 210 8.93 -4.81 10.71
CA ILE A 210 8.91 -6.15 10.11
C ILE A 210 8.69 -7.19 11.20
N GLY A 211 8.12 -8.33 10.83
CA GLY A 211 7.89 -9.45 11.72
C GLY A 211 8.87 -10.61 11.46
N GLU A 212 8.61 -11.73 12.10
CA GLU A 212 9.48 -12.91 12.07
C GLU A 212 9.67 -13.45 10.63
N ARG A 213 8.59 -13.57 9.84
CA ARG A 213 8.66 -14.17 8.51
C ARG A 213 9.54 -13.37 7.55
N ASN A 214 9.34 -12.05 7.51
CA ASN A 214 10.16 -11.19 6.66
C ASN A 214 11.59 -11.08 7.17
N THR A 215 11.78 -11.06 8.49
CA THR A 215 13.12 -11.14 9.08
C THR A 215 13.84 -12.41 8.66
N ALA A 216 13.19 -13.58 8.77
CA ALA A 216 13.76 -14.85 8.33
C ALA A 216 14.11 -14.87 6.84
N LYS A 217 13.25 -14.31 5.97
CA LYS A 217 13.55 -14.17 4.53
C LYS A 217 14.79 -13.30 4.29
N LEU A 218 14.88 -12.17 4.98
CA LEU A 218 16.03 -11.27 4.82
C LEU A 218 17.33 -11.87 5.36
N VAL A 219 17.26 -12.60 6.47
CA VAL A 219 18.41 -13.36 7.01
C VAL A 219 18.87 -14.44 6.02
N ALA A 220 17.94 -15.21 5.47
CA ALA A 220 18.25 -16.25 4.49
C ALA A 220 18.87 -15.70 3.18
N GLN A 221 18.62 -14.43 2.87
CA GLN A 221 19.16 -13.72 1.72
C GLN A 221 20.46 -12.93 2.03
N ASP A 222 20.98 -13.05 3.23
CA ASP A 222 22.12 -12.23 3.72
C ASP A 222 21.91 -10.73 3.45
N SER A 223 20.70 -10.27 3.71
CA SER A 223 20.28 -8.90 3.40
C SER A 223 20.97 -7.88 4.30
N PRO A 224 21.52 -6.78 3.75
CA PRO A 224 22.14 -5.72 4.53
C PRO A 224 21.15 -4.95 5.43
N LEU A 225 19.85 -5.21 5.29
CA LEU A 225 18.82 -4.62 6.15
C LEU A 225 18.80 -5.23 7.55
N ILE A 226 19.38 -6.42 7.73
CA ILE A 226 19.45 -7.10 9.03
C ILE A 226 20.87 -7.02 9.58
N ARG A 227 20.96 -6.66 10.85
CA ARG A 227 22.20 -6.64 11.64
C ARG A 227 22.03 -7.47 12.90
N TRP A 228 23.16 -7.80 13.48
CA TRP A 228 23.24 -8.51 14.77
C TRP A 228 24.10 -7.70 15.73
N GLY A 229 23.79 -7.73 17.03
CA GLY A 229 24.55 -7.03 18.02
C GLY A 229 23.70 -6.19 18.97
N GLN A 230 24.21 -5.05 19.41
CA GLN A 230 23.47 -4.15 20.30
C GLN A 230 22.70 -3.10 19.50
N PRO A 231 21.49 -2.73 19.91
CA PRO A 231 20.72 -1.66 19.31
C PRO A 231 21.47 -0.31 19.35
N THR A 232 21.30 0.48 18.29
CA THR A 232 21.81 1.84 18.17
C THR A 232 20.69 2.76 17.68
N GLU A 233 20.97 4.05 17.51
CA GLU A 233 20.00 4.98 16.92
C GLU A 233 19.62 4.62 15.48
N THR A 234 20.50 3.94 14.75
CA THR A 234 20.31 3.57 13.35
C THR A 234 20.07 2.06 13.12
N CYS A 235 20.21 1.25 14.17
CA CYS A 235 19.93 -0.18 14.13
C CYS A 235 18.93 -0.52 15.23
N LEU A 236 17.66 -0.60 14.84
CA LEU A 236 16.56 -0.80 15.79
C LEU A 236 16.28 -2.27 16.03
N GLN A 237 16.08 -2.66 17.27
CA GLN A 237 15.67 -4.02 17.60
C GLN A 237 14.31 -4.35 16.95
N ILE A 238 14.27 -5.42 16.19
CA ILE A 238 13.02 -5.99 15.66
C ILE A 238 12.29 -6.64 16.82
N ARG A 239 11.09 -6.16 17.13
CA ARG A 239 10.29 -6.63 18.27
C ARG A 239 9.56 -7.92 17.90
N LEU A 240 10.03 -9.03 18.44
CA LEU A 240 9.48 -10.38 18.24
C LEU A 240 9.21 -11.03 19.58
N SER A 241 8.57 -12.21 19.55
CA SER A 241 8.44 -13.04 20.76
C SER A 241 9.78 -13.71 21.12
N PRO A 242 9.97 -14.12 22.39
CA PRO A 242 11.18 -14.84 22.79
C PRO A 242 11.46 -16.07 21.93
N GLU A 243 10.43 -16.86 21.62
CA GLU A 243 10.56 -18.07 20.79
C GLU A 243 10.94 -17.76 19.34
N ALA A 244 10.55 -16.57 18.84
CA ALA A 244 10.96 -16.13 17.50
C ALA A 244 12.45 -15.74 17.48
N TYR A 245 12.96 -15.13 18.55
CA TYR A 245 14.40 -14.88 18.68
C TYR A 245 15.21 -16.17 18.71
N GLU A 246 14.73 -17.19 19.44
CA GLU A 246 15.37 -18.51 19.46
C GLU A 246 15.41 -19.15 18.08
N ARG A 247 14.28 -19.12 17.33
CA ARG A 247 14.23 -19.67 15.98
C ARG A 247 15.14 -18.94 15.00
N LEU A 248 15.36 -17.64 15.19
CA LEU A 248 16.23 -16.81 14.35
C LEU A 248 17.71 -16.88 14.76
N GLY A 249 18.01 -17.51 15.90
CA GLY A 249 19.37 -17.64 16.41
C GLY A 249 19.89 -16.38 17.12
N GLY A 250 19.00 -15.49 17.55
CA GLY A 250 19.37 -14.28 18.28
C GLY A 250 18.40 -13.14 18.11
N THR A 251 18.79 -11.94 18.54
CA THR A 251 18.00 -10.71 18.47
C THR A 251 18.38 -9.91 17.22
N PRO A 252 17.59 -9.96 16.14
CA PRO A 252 17.89 -9.22 14.90
C PRO A 252 17.59 -7.73 15.07
N LEU A 253 18.39 -6.92 14.39
CA LEU A 253 18.23 -5.48 14.30
C LEU A 253 17.88 -5.10 12.85
N LEU A 254 17.01 -4.12 12.69
CA LEU A 254 16.73 -3.49 11.39
C LEU A 254 17.64 -2.27 11.22
N ASP A 255 18.47 -2.28 10.19
CA ASP A 255 19.30 -1.14 9.81
C ASP A 255 18.42 -0.11 9.08
N VAL A 256 18.00 0.94 9.83
CA VAL A 256 17.08 1.95 9.29
C VAL A 256 17.75 2.86 8.26
N GLN A 257 19.06 3.02 8.30
CA GLN A 257 19.81 3.76 7.28
C GLN A 257 19.82 2.97 5.96
N ALA A 258 20.04 1.66 6.02
CA ALA A 258 19.95 0.80 4.85
C ALA A 258 18.53 0.75 4.26
N VAL A 259 17.49 0.77 5.11
CA VAL A 259 16.09 0.92 4.67
C VAL A 259 15.89 2.25 3.97
N ASP A 260 16.33 3.35 4.58
CA ASP A 260 16.19 4.69 4.00
C ASP A 260 16.97 4.84 2.69
N ALA A 261 18.16 4.28 2.59
CA ALA A 261 18.94 4.27 1.35
C ALA A 261 18.20 3.55 0.22
N LYS A 262 17.43 2.50 0.54
CA LYS A 262 16.70 1.69 -0.44
C LYS A 262 15.34 2.26 -0.82
N VAL A 263 14.55 2.70 0.16
CA VAL A 263 13.15 3.11 -0.05
C VAL A 263 12.81 4.49 0.53
N GLY A 264 13.78 5.23 1.05
CA GLY A 264 13.54 6.54 1.68
C GLY A 264 12.90 7.56 0.74
N LYS A 265 13.20 7.49 -0.55
CA LYS A 265 12.55 8.30 -1.59
C LYS A 265 11.04 8.07 -1.66
N LEU A 266 10.59 6.88 -1.26
CA LEU A 266 9.18 6.46 -1.29
C LEU A 266 8.49 6.66 0.06
N TYR A 267 9.14 7.26 1.06
CA TYR A 267 8.57 7.48 2.38
C TYR A 267 7.15 8.08 2.37
N PRO A 268 6.81 9.05 1.47
CA PRO A 268 5.46 9.57 1.37
C PRO A 268 4.39 8.53 0.97
N LEU A 269 4.75 7.43 0.33
CA LEU A 269 3.81 6.33 0.03
C LEU A 269 3.43 5.55 1.30
N TYR A 270 4.36 5.44 2.26
CA TYR A 270 4.13 4.74 3.53
C TYR A 270 3.52 5.63 4.60
N ARG A 271 3.70 6.95 4.48
CA ARG A 271 3.29 7.95 5.47
C ARG A 271 2.60 9.13 4.78
N GLU A 272 1.51 8.84 4.07
CA GLU A 272 0.69 9.85 3.43
C GLU A 272 -0.08 10.65 4.51
N PRO A 273 -0.07 11.99 4.48
CA PRO A 273 -0.92 12.82 5.33
C PRO A 273 -2.39 12.54 5.08
N GLY A 274 -3.21 12.81 6.06
CA GLY A 274 -4.66 12.69 5.89
C GLY A 274 -5.21 13.70 4.87
N ALA A 275 -6.43 13.44 4.39
CA ALA A 275 -7.08 14.31 3.44
C ALA A 275 -7.14 15.75 3.96
N HIS A 276 -6.69 16.69 3.13
CA HIS A 276 -6.67 18.13 3.39
C HIS A 276 -5.77 18.61 4.54
N GLU A 277 -5.01 17.72 5.20
CA GLU A 277 -4.09 18.13 6.27
C GLU A 277 -3.04 19.13 5.80
N MET A 278 -2.57 18.97 4.56
CA MET A 278 -1.53 19.84 4.00
C MET A 278 -1.95 21.31 3.89
N LEU A 279 -3.24 21.60 3.89
CA LEU A 279 -3.78 22.98 3.92
C LEU A 279 -3.48 23.74 5.24
N PHE A 280 -3.14 22.99 6.30
CA PHE A 280 -2.87 23.56 7.63
C PHE A 280 -1.39 23.58 7.99
N HIS A 281 -0.51 23.24 7.04
CA HIS A 281 0.92 23.41 7.16
C HIS A 281 1.31 24.67 6.40
N THR A 282 1.39 25.78 7.11
CA THR A 282 1.39 27.18 6.65
C THR A 282 2.54 27.60 5.72
N ASP A 283 3.55 26.77 5.55
CA ASP A 283 4.73 27.08 4.73
C ASP A 283 4.68 26.45 3.32
N LEU A 284 3.55 25.91 2.90
CA LEU A 284 3.40 25.40 1.54
C LEU A 284 3.03 26.55 0.58
N PRO A 285 3.63 26.64 -0.61
CA PRO A 285 3.10 27.50 -1.66
C PRO A 285 1.65 27.08 -1.96
N ARG A 286 0.77 28.06 -1.97
CA ARG A 286 -0.66 27.89 -2.30
C ARG A 286 -0.86 27.57 -3.76
#